data_58eb0d361bcd7773695dc7e035298a79
#
_entry.id   58eb0d361bcd7773695dc7e035298a79
#
_cell.length_a   1.000
_cell.length_b   1.000
_cell.length_c   1.000
_cell.angle_alpha   90.00
_cell.angle_beta   90.00
_cell.angle_gamma   90.00
#
_symmetry.space_group_name_H-M   'P 1'
#
loop_
_entity.id
_entity.type
_entity.pdbx_description
1 polymer ?
#
loop_
_entity_poly.entity_id
_entity_poly.type
_entity_poly.pdbx_seq_one_letter_code
_entity_poly.pdbx_strand_id
1 'polypeptide(L)' 'MEEKKNFILWDYYENYGLVGKYDTEAEAREAAKQWNDDTDGECQIVMFRLADDKKGYEVVA' A
#
# COMPACT_ATOMS: atom_id res chain seq x y z
N MET A 1 14.57 15.03 -7.70
CA MET A 1 14.63 13.58 -7.44
C MET A 1 13.58 13.23 -6.39
N GLU A 2 12.75 12.28 -6.71
CA GLU A 2 11.69 11.89 -5.79
C GLU A 2 12.21 10.93 -4.73
N GLU A 3 11.79 11.15 -3.49
CA GLU A 3 12.08 10.21 -2.43
C GLU A 3 11.12 9.04 -2.49
N LYS A 4 11.61 7.85 -2.16
CA LYS A 4 10.75 6.70 -2.05
C LYS A 4 9.89 6.82 -0.81
N LYS A 5 8.59 6.58 -0.97
CA LYS A 5 7.69 6.56 0.16
C LYS A 5 7.93 5.29 0.98
N ASN A 6 7.67 5.38 2.28
CA ASN A 6 7.92 4.26 3.18
C ASN A 6 6.93 3.12 3.01
N PHE A 7 5.72 3.43 2.60
CA PHE A 7 4.66 2.41 2.49
C PHE A 7 3.95 2.50 1.15
N ILE A 8 3.62 1.35 0.60
CA ILE A 8 2.87 1.23 -0.65
C ILE A 8 1.74 0.25 -0.43
N LEU A 9 0.56 0.58 -0.93
CA LEU A 9 -0.57 -0.34 -0.96
C LEU A 9 -0.79 -0.79 -2.39
N TRP A 10 -0.97 -2.10 -2.55
CA TRP A 10 -1.23 -2.70 -3.85
C TRP A 10 -2.44 -3.59 -3.75
N ASP A 11 -3.33 -3.50 -4.72
CA ASP A 11 -4.53 -4.34 -4.78
C ASP A 11 -4.35 -5.37 -5.90
N TYR A 12 -4.41 -6.63 -5.52
CA TYR A 12 -4.24 -7.75 -6.47
C TYR A 12 -5.56 -8.29 -6.99
N TYR A 13 -6.66 -7.65 -6.63
CA TYR A 13 -7.97 -8.09 -7.08
C TYR A 13 -8.22 -7.60 -8.51
N GLU A 14 -8.43 -8.54 -9.42
CA GLU A 14 -8.68 -8.24 -10.84
C GLU A 14 -7.59 -7.34 -11.43
N ASN A 15 -7.97 -6.17 -11.96
CA ASN A 15 -7.05 -5.26 -12.65
C ASN A 15 -6.69 -4.03 -11.83
N TYR A 16 -6.89 -4.05 -10.53
CA TYR A 16 -6.65 -2.85 -9.74
C TYR A 16 -5.20 -2.37 -9.78
N GLY A 17 -4.31 -2.91 -8.99
CA GLY A 17 -2.92 -2.49 -9.01
C GLY A 17 -2.59 -1.51 -7.90
N LEU A 18 -1.80 -0.48 -8.20
CA LEU A 18 -1.31 0.46 -7.18
C LEU A 18 -2.46 1.31 -6.62
N VAL A 19 -2.67 1.18 -5.30
CA VAL A 19 -3.67 1.99 -4.59
C VAL A 19 -3.08 3.34 -4.21
N GLY A 20 -1.87 3.34 -3.64
CA GLY A 20 -1.23 4.59 -3.26
C GLY A 20 0.09 4.37 -2.55
N LYS A 21 0.75 5.49 -2.26
CA LYS A 21 2.05 5.51 -1.57
C LYS A 21 1.94 6.46 -0.40
N TYR A 22 2.51 6.07 0.74
CA TYR A 22 2.32 6.78 2.00
C TYR A 22 3.63 6.89 2.79
N ASP A 23 3.73 7.93 3.63
CA ASP A 23 4.91 8.15 4.44
C ASP A 23 4.89 7.37 5.75
N THR A 24 3.70 7.14 6.29
CA THR A 24 3.56 6.44 7.58
C THR A 24 2.63 5.25 7.46
N GLU A 25 2.81 4.29 8.39
CA GLU A 25 1.94 3.13 8.43
C GLU A 25 0.49 3.53 8.74
N ALA A 26 0.31 4.50 9.60
CA ALA A 26 -1.03 4.98 9.95
C ALA A 26 -1.77 5.50 8.72
N GLU A 27 -1.09 6.26 7.89
CA GLU A 27 -1.67 6.77 6.65
C GLU A 27 -2.03 5.62 5.70
N ALA A 28 -1.13 4.64 5.58
CA ALA A 28 -1.36 3.48 4.71
C ALA A 28 -2.55 2.66 5.20
N ARG A 29 -2.66 2.44 6.50
CA ARG A 29 -3.78 1.69 7.08
C ARG A 29 -5.11 2.40 6.87
N GLU A 30 -5.12 3.71 7.03
CA GLU A 30 -6.33 4.50 6.81
C GLU A 30 -6.74 4.44 5.35
N ALA A 31 -5.79 4.55 4.44
CA ALA A 31 -6.05 4.44 3.01
C ALA A 31 -6.57 3.04 2.63
N ALA A 32 -6.01 2.00 3.24
CA ALA A 32 -6.46 0.63 3.00
C ALA A 32 -7.92 0.45 3.43
N LYS A 33 -8.26 1.01 4.59
CA LYS A 33 -9.63 0.94 5.10
C LYS A 33 -10.59 1.67 4.15
N GLN A 34 -10.19 2.85 3.70
CA GLN A 34 -11.00 3.63 2.77
C GLN A 34 -11.20 2.88 1.46
N TRP A 35 -10.15 2.28 0.94
CA TRP A 35 -10.23 1.49 -0.29
C TRP A 35 -11.17 0.29 -0.13
N ASN A 36 -11.09 -0.39 1.01
CA ASN A 36 -11.96 -1.51 1.29
C ASN A 36 -13.42 -1.07 1.31
N ASP A 37 -13.70 0.09 1.89
CA ASP A 37 -15.05 0.65 1.93
C ASP A 37 -15.52 1.03 0.52
N ASP A 38 -14.65 1.65 -0.26
CA ASP A 38 -14.98 2.10 -1.61
C ASP A 38 -15.27 0.95 -2.57
N THR A 39 -14.65 -0.20 -2.35
CA THR A 39 -14.84 -1.39 -3.19
C THR A 39 -15.81 -2.39 -2.60
N ASP A 40 -16.47 -2.05 -1.49
CA ASP A 40 -17.39 -2.96 -0.78
C ASP A 40 -16.72 -4.28 -0.41
N GLY A 41 -15.43 -4.22 -0.06
CA GLY A 41 -14.68 -5.40 0.33
C GLY A 41 -14.17 -6.23 -0.85
N GLU A 42 -14.46 -5.83 -2.07
CA GLU A 42 -13.97 -6.54 -3.25
C GLU A 42 -12.56 -6.07 -3.60
N CYS A 43 -11.60 -6.44 -2.75
CA CYS A 43 -10.21 -6.05 -2.92
C CYS A 43 -9.30 -7.06 -2.22
N GLN A 44 -8.03 -7.10 -2.66
CA GLN A 44 -7.00 -7.90 -2.03
C GLN A 44 -5.79 -7.00 -1.81
N ILE A 45 -5.86 -6.19 -0.77
CA ILE A 45 -4.84 -5.18 -0.49
C ILE A 45 -3.66 -5.82 0.23
N VAL A 46 -2.46 -5.54 -0.28
CA VAL A 46 -1.21 -5.92 0.37
C VAL A 46 -0.44 -4.65 0.66
N MET A 47 0.05 -4.53 1.90
CA MET A 47 0.87 -3.40 2.30
C MET A 47 2.34 -3.81 2.22
N PHE A 48 3.13 -2.95 1.57
CA PHE A 48 4.57 -3.11 1.50
C PHE A 48 5.23 -1.97 2.25
N ARG A 49 6.36 -2.25 2.86
CA ARG A 49 7.16 -1.20 3.50
C ARG A 49 8.54 -1.16 2.83
N LEU A 50 9.13 0.01 2.84
CA LEU A 50 10.48 0.18 2.30
C LEU A 50 11.47 -0.56 3.19
N ALA A 51 12.29 -1.41 2.59
CA ALA A 51 13.30 -2.17 3.31
C ALA A 51 14.34 -1.23 3.92
N ASP A 52 15.07 -1.74 4.93
CA ASP A 52 16.07 -0.95 5.64
C ASP A 52 17.17 -0.43 4.72
N ASP A 53 17.53 -1.20 3.70
CA ASP A 53 18.54 -0.77 2.73
C ASP A 53 18.01 0.21 1.68
N LYS A 54 16.70 0.47 1.72
CA LYS A 54 16.01 1.40 0.81
C LYS A 54 16.12 1.04 -0.66
N LYS A 55 16.38 -0.22 -0.95
CA LYS A 55 16.52 -0.69 -2.33
C LYS A 55 15.27 -1.39 -2.85
N GLY A 56 14.38 -1.77 -1.99
CA GLY A 56 13.16 -2.44 -2.40
C GLY A 56 12.13 -2.42 -1.29
N TYR A 57 11.04 -3.12 -1.53
CA TYR A 57 9.91 -3.18 -0.60
C TYR A 57 9.70 -4.60 -0.14
N GLU A 58 9.18 -4.75 1.07
CA GLU A 58 8.85 -6.06 1.62
C GLU A 58 7.43 -6.03 2.17
N VAL A 59 6.79 -7.19 2.17
CA VAL A 59 5.40 -7.30 2.65
C VAL A 59 5.36 -7.09 4.16
N VAL A 60 4.42 -6.24 4.59
CA VAL A 60 4.25 -5.98 6.01
C VAL A 60 3.47 -7.11 6.68
N ALA A 61 2.37 -7.50 6.07
CA ALA A 61 1.56 -8.61 6.59
C ALA A 61 0.39 -8.90 5.69
#